data_56e478d6af9cff41150f7a35c5b9ddee
#
_entry.id   56e478d6af9cff41150f7a35c5b9ddee
#
_cell.length_a   1.000
_cell.length_b   1.000
_cell.length_c   1.000
_cell.angle_alpha   90.00
_cell.angle_beta   90.00
_cell.angle_gamma   90.00
#
_symmetry.space_group_name_H-M   'P 1'
#
loop_
_entity.id
_entity.type
_entity.pdbx_description
1 polymer ?
#
loop_
_entity_poly.entity_id
_entity_poly.type
_entity_poly.pdbx_seq_one_letter_code
_entity_poly.pdbx_strand_id
1 'polypeptide(L)'
;MDTIIKSIEELRIKQEKYRKDDLKEYPTRTIFIDPLLQALGWDVREPDEVELEYPTIDGKSVDYAAKINRKPVLFIEAKSLNDPLTDVKSITQVVGYAANAGVEWCILTNGVTYKVYRSTEKAEAPDKLLFEISLDPKETEGMTIRQVAEQFARFSRDAMAKGLLDEIGEQIFTTGKVRKALDKLFMEPPNSLIKIIRSAIEDDTIKPIQIKRALKQLWAQTSEIEIPSTFYEETATPKRTEAREKEYNEEHHLKGKPQEVVELFWTLDKFCRELDPTAVKRKYLKRYIKYTHGKNIFCCVHLQKSGLRVWLKLNYSDLENPPEYVRDVSDIGHWGVGNVELAIDSIQRFQNAKGLIQKSFEENRSK
;
A
#
# COMPACT_ATOMS: atom_id res chain seq x y z
N MET A 1 -19.26 6.65 -2.10
CA MET A 1 -17.89 6.89 -2.60
C MET A 1 -17.67 8.35 -2.99
N ASP A 2 -18.54 8.94 -3.79
CA ASP A 2 -18.39 10.33 -4.26
C ASP A 2 -18.35 11.37 -3.12
N THR A 3 -19.09 11.13 -2.04
CA THR A 3 -19.03 11.96 -0.82
C THR A 3 -17.63 11.94 -0.18
N ILE A 4 -16.99 10.78 -0.12
CA ILE A 4 -15.64 10.63 0.44
C ILE A 4 -14.63 11.34 -0.47
N ILE A 5 -14.71 11.15 -1.79
CA ILE A 5 -13.83 11.81 -2.76
C ILE A 5 -13.93 13.33 -2.61
N LYS A 6 -15.15 13.87 -2.60
CA LYS A 6 -15.37 15.30 -2.45
C LYS A 6 -14.80 15.84 -1.13
N SER A 7 -15.02 15.12 -0.02
CA SER A 7 -14.45 15.50 1.28
C SER A 7 -12.92 15.52 1.25
N ILE A 8 -12.28 14.52 0.63
CA ILE A 8 -10.82 14.47 0.49
C ILE A 8 -10.30 15.65 -0.33
N GLU A 9 -10.97 16.02 -1.42
CA GLU A 9 -10.59 17.19 -2.23
C GLU A 9 -10.66 18.49 -1.43
N GLU A 10 -11.75 18.70 -0.70
CA GLU A 10 -11.92 19.87 0.18
C GLU A 10 -10.88 19.90 1.30
N LEU A 11 -10.57 18.75 1.90
CA LEU A 11 -9.58 18.66 2.97
C LEU A 11 -8.15 18.88 2.46
N ARG A 12 -7.81 18.46 1.26
CA ARG A 12 -6.53 18.79 0.60
C ARG A 12 -6.35 20.28 0.37
N ILE A 13 -7.40 20.98 -0.01
CA ILE A 13 -7.39 22.46 -0.13
C ILE A 13 -7.15 23.10 1.24
N LYS A 14 -7.84 22.61 2.28
CA LYS A 14 -7.63 23.10 3.66
C LYS A 14 -6.22 22.78 4.17
N GLN A 15 -5.68 21.60 3.88
CA GLN A 15 -4.32 21.23 4.25
C GLN A 15 -3.29 22.20 3.66
N GLU A 16 -3.39 22.54 2.38
CA GLU A 16 -2.48 23.51 1.76
C GLU A 16 -2.62 24.91 2.38
N LYS A 17 -3.85 25.31 2.70
CA LYS A 17 -4.12 26.59 3.37
C LYS A 17 -3.50 26.67 4.76
N TYR A 18 -3.68 25.65 5.58
CA TYR A 18 -3.26 25.63 6.99
C TYR A 18 -1.90 24.96 7.23
N ARG A 19 -1.18 24.59 6.18
CA ARG A 19 0.07 23.85 6.27
C ARG A 19 1.16 24.52 7.12
N LYS A 20 1.16 25.86 7.15
CA LYS A 20 2.13 26.64 7.92
C LYS A 20 1.60 27.04 9.30
N ASP A 21 0.34 26.78 9.58
CA ASP A 21 -0.30 27.13 10.82
C ASP A 21 -0.08 26.01 11.85
N ASP A 22 0.19 26.40 13.09
CA ASP A 22 0.32 25.46 14.21
C ASP A 22 -1.07 25.17 14.79
N LEU A 23 -1.94 24.52 13.96
CA LEU A 23 -3.27 24.14 14.41
C LEU A 23 -3.16 23.09 15.52
N LYS A 24 -3.66 23.49 16.70
CA LYS A 24 -3.75 22.61 17.86
C LYS A 24 -4.81 21.52 17.62
N GLU A 25 -4.90 20.59 18.53
CA GLU A 25 -5.76 19.40 18.43
C GLU A 25 -7.22 19.74 18.17
N TYR A 26 -7.84 20.64 18.96
CA TYR A 26 -9.25 20.98 18.79
C TYR A 26 -9.58 21.57 17.40
N PRO A 27 -8.87 22.60 16.89
CA PRO A 27 -9.07 23.03 15.49
C PRO A 27 -8.80 21.93 14.45
N THR A 28 -7.85 21.05 14.69
CA THR A 28 -7.57 19.91 13.79
C THR A 28 -8.77 18.97 13.75
N ARG A 29 -9.39 18.67 14.87
CA ARG A 29 -10.61 17.85 14.97
C ARG A 29 -11.73 18.46 14.11
N THR A 30 -12.07 19.70 14.34
CA THR A 30 -13.24 20.36 13.70
C THR A 30 -13.04 20.66 12.21
N ILE A 31 -11.80 20.95 11.78
CA ILE A 31 -11.50 21.32 10.39
C ILE A 31 -11.25 20.10 9.49
N PHE A 32 -10.60 19.05 10.01
CA PHE A 32 -10.12 17.91 9.24
C PHE A 32 -10.83 16.60 9.61
N ILE A 33 -10.92 16.27 10.90
CA ILE A 33 -11.37 14.94 11.33
C ILE A 33 -12.90 14.83 11.23
N ASP A 34 -13.65 15.77 11.80
CA ASP A 34 -15.11 15.74 11.79
C ASP A 34 -15.69 15.67 10.37
N PRO A 35 -15.23 16.50 9.39
CA PRO A 35 -15.74 16.41 8.03
C PRO A 35 -15.45 15.08 7.35
N LEU A 36 -14.28 14.47 7.61
CA LEU A 36 -13.95 13.16 7.06
C LEU A 36 -14.81 12.07 7.68
N LEU A 37 -14.96 12.06 9.00
CA LEU A 37 -15.83 11.09 9.68
C LEU A 37 -17.26 11.18 9.16
N GLN A 38 -17.79 12.40 8.98
CA GLN A 38 -19.11 12.62 8.38
C GLN A 38 -19.20 12.03 6.97
N ALA A 39 -18.17 12.23 6.13
CA ALA A 39 -18.11 11.67 4.78
C ALA A 39 -18.01 10.14 4.77
N LEU A 40 -17.44 9.56 5.82
CA LEU A 40 -17.35 8.12 6.06
C LEU A 40 -18.64 7.51 6.67
N GLY A 41 -19.67 8.34 6.88
CA GLY A 41 -20.96 7.90 7.40
C GLY A 41 -21.07 7.89 8.92
N TRP A 42 -20.12 8.49 9.64
CA TRP A 42 -20.16 8.67 11.09
C TRP A 42 -20.71 10.05 11.44
N ASP A 43 -21.89 10.15 12.02
CA ASP A 43 -22.41 11.45 12.47
C ASP A 43 -21.82 11.80 13.84
N VAL A 44 -20.84 12.71 13.83
CA VAL A 44 -20.16 13.19 15.05
C VAL A 44 -21.05 14.02 15.98
N ARG A 45 -22.25 14.37 15.53
CA ARG A 45 -23.25 15.13 16.31
C ARG A 45 -24.27 14.22 16.99
N GLU A 46 -24.25 12.92 16.64
CA GLU A 46 -25.15 11.92 17.21
C GLU A 46 -24.39 11.04 18.20
N PRO A 47 -24.56 11.22 19.53
CA PRO A 47 -23.80 10.48 20.54
C PRO A 47 -24.01 8.96 20.50
N ASP A 48 -25.11 8.48 19.91
CA ASP A 48 -25.37 7.07 19.70
C ASP A 48 -24.50 6.48 18.57
N GLU A 49 -23.95 7.31 17.68
CA GLU A 49 -23.05 6.94 16.60
C GLU A 49 -21.59 7.31 16.90
N VAL A 50 -21.34 8.49 17.44
CA VAL A 50 -19.99 8.94 17.83
C VAL A 50 -20.05 9.65 19.15
N GLU A 51 -19.52 9.03 20.20
CA GLU A 51 -19.34 9.70 21.49
C GLU A 51 -18.01 10.42 21.53
N LEU A 52 -18.07 11.72 21.84
CA LEU A 52 -16.89 12.55 22.00
C LEU A 52 -16.39 12.47 23.44
N GLU A 53 -15.05 12.56 23.63
CA GLU A 53 -14.39 12.48 24.95
C GLU A 53 -14.85 11.23 25.73
N TYR A 54 -14.84 10.07 25.05
CA TYR A 54 -15.29 8.81 25.64
C TYR A 54 -14.42 8.43 26.85
N PRO A 55 -15.03 8.22 28.05
CA PRO A 55 -14.28 8.00 29.27
C PRO A 55 -13.55 6.65 29.27
N THR A 56 -12.31 6.63 29.71
CA THR A 56 -11.49 5.42 29.86
C THR A 56 -11.33 5.06 31.34
N ILE A 57 -10.91 3.81 31.62
CA ILE A 57 -10.83 3.25 32.99
C ILE A 57 -9.84 4.03 33.87
N ASP A 58 -8.81 4.66 33.28
CA ASP A 58 -7.80 5.43 33.98
C ASP A 58 -8.20 6.91 34.25
N GLY A 59 -9.48 7.25 34.03
CA GLY A 59 -10.01 8.60 34.27
C GLY A 59 -9.64 9.63 33.22
N LYS A 60 -9.12 9.18 32.06
CA LYS A 60 -8.89 10.00 30.89
C LYS A 60 -10.03 9.78 29.88
N SER A 61 -9.90 10.34 28.69
CA SER A 61 -10.84 10.13 27.60
C SER A 61 -10.10 9.88 26.30
N VAL A 62 -10.77 9.21 25.36
CA VAL A 62 -10.38 9.17 23.95
C VAL A 62 -11.27 10.12 23.18
N ASP A 63 -10.70 10.84 22.22
CA ASP A 63 -11.39 11.93 21.52
C ASP A 63 -12.71 11.52 20.86
N TYR A 64 -12.73 10.35 20.20
CA TYR A 64 -13.92 9.81 19.55
C TYR A 64 -14.06 8.32 19.79
N ALA A 65 -15.27 7.89 20.14
CA ALA A 65 -15.69 6.49 20.13
C ALA A 65 -16.78 6.30 19.08
N ALA A 66 -16.43 5.77 17.91
CA ALA A 66 -17.40 5.42 16.88
C ALA A 66 -18.12 4.12 17.24
N LYS A 67 -19.44 4.12 17.12
CA LYS A 67 -20.32 3.06 17.64
C LYS A 67 -21.19 2.46 16.55
N ILE A 68 -21.41 1.16 16.65
CA ILE A 68 -22.44 0.45 15.89
C ILE A 68 -23.39 -0.18 16.92
N ASN A 69 -24.69 0.06 16.76
CA ASN A 69 -25.71 -0.37 17.73
C ASN A 69 -25.35 0.07 19.17
N ARG A 70 -24.88 1.29 19.32
CA ARG A 70 -24.44 1.91 20.60
C ARG A 70 -23.21 1.27 21.26
N LYS A 71 -22.55 0.32 20.58
CA LYS A 71 -21.32 -0.32 21.09
C LYS A 71 -20.11 0.30 20.39
N PRO A 72 -19.08 0.72 21.11
CA PRO A 72 -17.84 1.20 20.53
C PRO A 72 -17.18 0.11 19.67
N VAL A 73 -16.83 0.45 18.43
CA VAL A 73 -16.14 -0.46 17.48
C VAL A 73 -14.83 0.14 16.99
N LEU A 74 -14.65 1.45 17.13
CA LEU A 74 -13.47 2.17 16.68
C LEU A 74 -13.20 3.35 17.61
N PHE A 75 -12.00 3.43 18.15
CA PHE A 75 -11.50 4.60 18.87
C PHE A 75 -10.62 5.48 17.97
N ILE A 76 -10.72 6.80 18.10
CA ILE A 76 -9.89 7.72 17.34
C ILE A 76 -9.31 8.74 18.31
N GLU A 77 -7.99 8.85 18.31
CA GLU A 77 -7.21 9.81 19.07
C GLU A 77 -6.63 10.84 18.11
N ALA A 78 -6.91 12.12 18.38
CA ALA A 78 -6.46 13.23 17.57
C ALA A 78 -5.16 13.83 18.11
N LYS A 79 -4.37 14.41 17.24
CA LYS A 79 -3.19 15.22 17.56
C LYS A 79 -3.23 16.52 16.75
N SER A 80 -2.35 17.47 17.08
CA SER A 80 -2.19 18.69 16.31
C SER A 80 -1.82 18.41 14.86
N LEU A 81 -2.18 19.31 13.94
CA LEU A 81 -2.02 19.13 12.48
C LEU A 81 -0.62 18.74 12.05
N ASN A 82 0.41 19.27 12.72
CA ASN A 82 1.81 19.04 12.38
C ASN A 82 2.48 17.96 13.26
N ASP A 83 1.71 17.21 14.05
CA ASP A 83 2.25 16.10 14.82
C ASP A 83 2.68 14.96 13.87
N PRO A 84 3.93 14.46 13.98
CA PRO A 84 4.42 13.40 13.09
C PRO A 84 3.84 12.01 13.41
N LEU A 85 3.05 11.87 14.46
CA LEU A 85 2.43 10.62 14.92
C LEU A 85 3.44 9.48 15.19
N THR A 86 4.66 9.83 15.63
CA THR A 86 5.76 8.88 15.88
C THR A 86 6.03 8.66 17.38
N ASP A 87 5.34 9.40 18.25
CA ASP A 87 5.50 9.25 19.69
C ASP A 87 4.91 7.91 20.18
N VAL A 88 5.78 7.04 20.65
CA VAL A 88 5.42 5.71 21.17
C VAL A 88 4.42 5.81 22.34
N LYS A 89 4.46 6.89 23.14
CA LYS A 89 3.53 7.07 24.25
C LYS A 89 2.11 7.30 23.75
N SER A 90 1.93 8.15 22.73
CA SER A 90 0.65 8.41 22.11
C SER A 90 0.07 7.15 21.45
N ILE A 91 0.92 6.37 20.76
CA ILE A 91 0.53 5.08 20.18
C ILE A 91 0.10 4.10 21.28
N THR A 92 0.91 3.95 22.33
CA THR A 92 0.61 3.05 23.44
C THR A 92 -0.67 3.45 24.15
N GLN A 93 -0.92 4.75 24.30
CA GLN A 93 -2.12 5.29 24.93
C GLN A 93 -3.39 4.87 24.17
N VAL A 94 -3.49 5.17 22.88
CA VAL A 94 -4.71 4.87 22.10
C VAL A 94 -4.93 3.37 21.97
N VAL A 95 -3.88 2.58 21.75
CA VAL A 95 -3.94 1.13 21.71
C VAL A 95 -4.35 0.54 23.06
N GLY A 96 -3.84 1.09 24.15
CA GLY A 96 -4.17 0.69 25.53
C GLY A 96 -5.63 1.00 25.87
N TYR A 97 -6.14 2.16 25.49
CA TYR A 97 -7.55 2.51 25.68
C TYR A 97 -8.48 1.55 24.95
N ALA A 98 -8.19 1.28 23.69
CA ALA A 98 -8.97 0.34 22.89
C ALA A 98 -8.94 -1.08 23.47
N ALA A 99 -7.77 -1.59 23.82
CA ALA A 99 -7.62 -2.91 24.43
C ALA A 99 -8.38 -3.06 25.76
N ASN A 100 -8.29 -2.05 26.64
CA ASN A 100 -8.96 -2.06 27.95
C ASN A 100 -10.49 -1.95 27.82
N ALA A 101 -10.99 -1.27 26.80
CA ALA A 101 -12.42 -1.16 26.53
C ALA A 101 -12.98 -2.32 25.69
N GLY A 102 -12.13 -3.29 25.27
CA GLY A 102 -12.53 -4.38 24.38
C GLY A 102 -12.85 -3.92 22.95
N VAL A 103 -12.33 -2.76 22.54
CA VAL A 103 -12.48 -2.22 21.18
C VAL A 103 -11.32 -2.70 20.33
N GLU A 104 -11.61 -3.38 19.23
CA GLU A 104 -10.59 -4.01 18.40
C GLU A 104 -9.75 -3.00 17.62
N TRP A 105 -10.35 -1.92 17.15
CA TRP A 105 -9.73 -0.98 16.25
C TRP A 105 -9.52 0.40 16.88
N CYS A 106 -8.36 0.97 16.64
CA CYS A 106 -8.10 2.36 17.00
C CYS A 106 -7.27 3.08 15.95
N ILE A 107 -7.45 4.39 15.87
CA ILE A 107 -6.78 5.29 14.94
C ILE A 107 -6.07 6.38 15.75
N LEU A 108 -4.82 6.65 15.40
CA LEU A 108 -4.10 7.84 15.79
C LEU A 108 -3.99 8.75 14.57
N THR A 109 -4.40 10.02 14.68
CA THR A 109 -4.44 10.93 13.52
C THR A 109 -4.10 12.36 13.88
N ASN A 110 -3.47 13.07 12.92
CA ASN A 110 -3.31 14.52 12.93
C ASN A 110 -4.24 15.23 11.94
N GLY A 111 -5.30 14.55 11.49
CA GLY A 111 -6.24 15.07 10.51
C GLY A 111 -5.79 14.95 9.05
N VAL A 112 -4.50 14.72 8.79
CA VAL A 112 -3.93 14.46 7.46
C VAL A 112 -3.52 13.01 7.32
N THR A 113 -2.78 12.50 8.27
CA THR A 113 -2.32 11.10 8.32
C THR A 113 -3.14 10.32 9.35
N TYR A 114 -3.55 9.12 9.00
CA TYR A 114 -4.37 8.22 9.81
C TYR A 114 -3.64 6.88 9.95
N LYS A 115 -3.23 6.53 11.16
CA LYS A 115 -2.58 5.25 11.50
C LYS A 115 -3.60 4.35 12.17
N VAL A 116 -3.94 3.23 11.53
CA VAL A 116 -4.95 2.28 12.01
C VAL A 116 -4.26 1.11 12.70
N TYR A 117 -4.65 0.85 13.95
CA TYR A 117 -4.05 -0.20 14.79
C TYR A 117 -5.11 -1.24 15.20
N ARG A 118 -4.69 -2.50 15.33
CA ARG A 118 -5.49 -3.58 15.91
C ARG A 118 -5.09 -3.80 17.38
N SER A 119 -5.90 -3.34 18.32
CA SER A 119 -5.59 -3.36 19.75
C SER A 119 -5.36 -4.77 20.31
N THR A 120 -6.09 -5.76 19.78
CA THR A 120 -6.09 -7.17 20.21
C THR A 120 -4.86 -7.95 19.72
N GLU A 121 -4.03 -7.40 18.83
CA GLU A 121 -2.85 -8.10 18.30
C GLU A 121 -1.79 -8.30 19.41
N LYS A 122 -1.17 -9.50 19.43
CA LYS A 122 -0.12 -9.86 20.41
C LYS A 122 1.25 -9.36 19.93
N ALA A 123 1.47 -8.05 20.09
CA ALA A 123 2.70 -7.36 19.72
C ALA A 123 2.88 -6.10 20.58
N GLU A 124 4.02 -5.45 20.52
CA GLU A 124 4.22 -4.09 21.06
C GLU A 124 3.30 -3.10 20.34
N ALA A 125 2.92 -2.01 21.01
CA ALA A 125 1.92 -1.07 20.48
C ALA A 125 2.25 -0.54 19.06
N PRO A 126 3.48 -0.15 18.73
CA PRO A 126 3.83 0.26 17.38
C PRO A 126 3.67 -0.83 16.32
N ASP A 127 3.95 -2.09 16.69
CA ASP A 127 3.87 -3.25 15.79
C ASP A 127 2.43 -3.74 15.53
N LYS A 128 1.45 -3.13 16.20
CA LYS A 128 0.01 -3.37 15.98
C LYS A 128 -0.56 -2.54 14.84
N LEU A 129 0.26 -1.75 14.15
CA LEU A 129 -0.14 -0.96 13.00
C LEU A 129 -0.62 -1.89 11.88
N LEU A 130 -1.86 -1.67 11.45
CA LEU A 130 -2.44 -2.39 10.31
C LEU A 130 -2.05 -1.72 8.99
N PHE A 131 -2.29 -0.42 8.88
CA PHE A 131 -1.90 0.42 7.74
C PHE A 131 -1.92 1.90 8.12
N GLU A 132 -1.29 2.70 7.26
CA GLU A 132 -1.29 4.15 7.31
C GLU A 132 -1.88 4.71 6.03
N ILE A 133 -2.71 5.75 6.15
CA ILE A 133 -3.33 6.46 5.02
C ILE A 133 -3.10 7.94 5.20
N SER A 134 -2.80 8.65 4.12
CA SER A 134 -2.63 10.10 4.15
C SER A 134 -3.55 10.82 3.16
N LEU A 135 -4.01 12.00 3.55
CA LEU A 135 -4.64 12.97 2.66
C LEU A 135 -3.60 13.70 1.80
N ASP A 136 -2.32 13.79 2.25
CA ASP A 136 -1.29 14.55 1.55
C ASP A 136 -1.01 13.94 0.16
N PRO A 137 -1.19 14.72 -0.94
CA PRO A 137 -0.87 14.24 -2.27
C PRO A 137 0.58 13.80 -2.45
N LYS A 138 1.51 14.29 -1.62
CA LYS A 138 2.93 13.91 -1.66
C LYS A 138 3.17 12.51 -1.09
N GLU A 139 2.45 12.15 -0.04
CA GLU A 139 2.53 10.83 0.58
C GLU A 139 1.74 9.77 -0.21
N THR A 140 0.73 10.23 -0.98
CA THR A 140 -0.08 9.39 -1.87
C THR A 140 0.33 9.52 -3.34
N GLU A 141 1.59 9.88 -3.62
CA GLU A 141 2.09 10.02 -5.00
C GLU A 141 1.92 8.70 -5.77
N GLY A 142 1.27 8.77 -6.93
CA GLY A 142 0.96 7.61 -7.77
C GLY A 142 -0.40 6.98 -7.51
N MET A 143 -1.14 7.42 -6.49
CA MET A 143 -2.53 7.00 -6.26
C MET A 143 -3.51 8.01 -6.86
N THR A 144 -4.59 7.50 -7.44
CA THR A 144 -5.74 8.34 -7.79
C THR A 144 -6.47 8.74 -6.52
N ILE A 145 -7.20 9.85 -6.56
CA ILE A 145 -8.03 10.27 -5.41
C ILE A 145 -9.07 9.21 -5.03
N ARG A 146 -9.56 8.45 -6.02
CA ARG A 146 -10.47 7.33 -5.79
C ARG A 146 -9.81 6.22 -4.98
N GLN A 147 -8.56 5.84 -5.30
CA GLN A 147 -7.80 4.85 -4.53
C GLN A 147 -7.54 5.31 -3.09
N VAL A 148 -7.26 6.60 -2.89
CA VAL A 148 -7.15 7.17 -1.54
C VAL A 148 -8.50 7.08 -0.82
N ALA A 149 -9.60 7.44 -1.49
CA ALA A 149 -10.95 7.34 -0.92
C ALA A 149 -11.33 5.88 -0.57
N GLU A 150 -10.94 4.91 -1.38
CA GLU A 150 -11.14 3.48 -1.12
C GLU A 150 -10.38 3.00 0.12
N GLN A 151 -9.19 3.55 0.37
CA GLN A 151 -8.47 3.24 1.62
C GLN A 151 -9.18 3.82 2.85
N PHE A 152 -9.64 5.07 2.79
CA PHE A 152 -10.43 5.67 3.87
C PHE A 152 -11.76 4.95 4.09
N ALA A 153 -12.40 4.47 3.02
CA ALA A 153 -13.66 3.74 3.11
C ALA A 153 -13.58 2.45 3.94
N ARG A 154 -12.39 1.89 4.16
CA ARG A 154 -12.18 0.66 4.97
C ARG A 154 -12.63 0.82 6.42
N PHE A 155 -12.60 2.02 6.99
CA PHE A 155 -13.12 2.31 8.32
C PHE A 155 -14.37 3.22 8.29
N SER A 156 -15.08 3.28 7.16
CA SER A 156 -16.41 3.86 7.10
C SER A 156 -17.39 3.08 7.99
N ARG A 157 -18.47 3.72 8.41
CA ARG A 157 -19.50 3.09 9.22
C ARG A 157 -20.07 1.81 8.58
N ASP A 158 -20.31 1.86 7.27
CA ASP A 158 -20.80 0.71 6.51
C ASP A 158 -19.79 -0.44 6.45
N ALA A 159 -18.50 -0.13 6.21
CA ALA A 159 -17.44 -1.13 6.19
C ALA A 159 -17.24 -1.79 7.56
N MET A 160 -17.23 -0.98 8.63
CA MET A 160 -17.13 -1.47 10.01
C MET A 160 -18.33 -2.35 10.40
N ALA A 161 -19.54 -1.95 9.99
CA ALA A 161 -20.75 -2.75 10.26
C ALA A 161 -20.76 -4.10 9.54
N LYS A 162 -20.05 -4.21 8.41
CA LYS A 162 -19.89 -5.45 7.63
C LYS A 162 -18.68 -6.30 8.05
N GLY A 163 -17.87 -5.84 8.99
CA GLY A 163 -16.65 -6.53 9.42
C GLY A 163 -15.53 -6.54 8.38
N LEU A 164 -15.55 -5.62 7.38
CA LEU A 164 -14.53 -5.60 6.32
C LEU A 164 -13.13 -5.28 6.86
N LEU A 165 -13.04 -4.44 7.89
CA LEU A 165 -11.76 -4.14 8.52
C LEU A 165 -11.20 -5.36 9.27
N ASP A 166 -12.08 -6.18 9.86
CA ASP A 166 -11.69 -7.41 10.55
C ASP A 166 -11.12 -8.44 9.57
N GLU A 167 -11.75 -8.60 8.41
CA GLU A 167 -11.26 -9.48 7.33
C GLU A 167 -9.87 -9.03 6.83
N ILE A 168 -9.69 -7.74 6.55
CA ILE A 168 -8.41 -7.18 6.12
C ILE A 168 -7.35 -7.39 7.20
N GLY A 169 -7.67 -7.09 8.45
CA GLY A 169 -6.77 -7.24 9.58
C GLY A 169 -6.34 -8.69 9.79
N GLU A 170 -7.28 -9.62 9.76
CA GLU A 170 -6.97 -11.04 9.89
C GLU A 170 -6.03 -11.50 8.77
N GLN A 171 -6.34 -11.17 7.52
CA GLN A 171 -5.51 -11.52 6.37
C GLN A 171 -4.08 -10.98 6.51
N ILE A 172 -3.92 -9.71 6.87
CA ILE A 172 -2.61 -9.05 6.96
C ILE A 172 -1.78 -9.64 8.10
N PHE A 173 -2.33 -9.72 9.31
CA PHE A 173 -1.59 -10.23 10.47
C PHE A 173 -1.29 -11.72 10.35
N THR A 174 -2.20 -12.52 9.79
CA THR A 174 -1.95 -13.95 9.53
C THR A 174 -0.85 -14.13 8.49
N THR A 175 -0.94 -13.41 7.36
CA THR A 175 0.10 -13.45 6.32
C THR A 175 1.46 -13.01 6.87
N GLY A 176 1.51 -11.94 7.67
CA GLY A 176 2.74 -11.49 8.32
C GLY A 176 3.34 -12.51 9.29
N LYS A 177 2.50 -13.16 10.10
CA LYS A 177 2.94 -14.23 11.02
C LYS A 177 3.46 -15.45 10.26
N VAL A 178 2.74 -15.87 9.21
CA VAL A 178 3.16 -16.97 8.33
C VAL A 178 4.49 -16.63 7.67
N ARG A 179 4.65 -15.41 7.14
CA ARG A 179 5.89 -14.95 6.52
C ARG A 179 7.05 -15.02 7.51
N LYS A 180 6.91 -14.47 8.72
CA LYS A 180 7.94 -14.54 9.77
C LYS A 180 8.30 -15.98 10.14
N ALA A 181 7.30 -16.88 10.19
CA ALA A 181 7.54 -18.30 10.44
C ALA A 181 8.33 -18.97 9.30
N LEU A 182 7.98 -18.67 8.05
CA LEU A 182 8.69 -19.16 6.86
C LEU A 182 10.11 -18.60 6.78
N ASP A 183 10.32 -17.32 7.10
CA ASP A 183 11.66 -16.71 7.20
C ASP A 183 12.54 -17.50 8.16
N LYS A 184 12.05 -17.81 9.35
CA LYS A 184 12.77 -18.61 10.33
C LYS A 184 13.05 -20.03 9.83
N LEU A 185 12.05 -20.68 9.22
CA LEU A 185 12.17 -22.05 8.73
C LEU A 185 13.15 -22.17 7.55
N PHE A 186 13.22 -21.18 6.68
CA PHE A 186 14.07 -21.24 5.49
C PHE A 186 15.47 -20.66 5.71
N MET A 187 15.60 -19.68 6.60
CA MET A 187 16.93 -19.17 6.96
C MET A 187 17.68 -20.08 7.93
N GLU A 188 16.96 -20.75 8.84
CA GLU A 188 17.51 -21.72 9.78
C GLU A 188 16.72 -23.04 9.75
N PRO A 189 16.80 -23.83 8.67
CA PRO A 189 15.97 -25.00 8.48
C PRO A 189 16.21 -26.06 9.58
N PRO A 190 15.15 -26.46 10.32
CA PRO A 190 15.26 -27.55 11.28
C PRO A 190 15.48 -28.89 10.58
N ASN A 191 16.08 -29.84 11.28
CA ASN A 191 16.39 -31.15 10.71
C ASN A 191 15.13 -31.93 10.24
N SER A 192 13.97 -31.68 10.86
CA SER A 192 12.68 -32.24 10.43
C SER A 192 12.29 -31.77 9.03
N LEU A 193 12.39 -30.45 8.75
CA LEU A 193 12.11 -29.90 7.43
C LEU A 193 13.06 -30.47 6.36
N ILE A 194 14.35 -30.60 6.70
CA ILE A 194 15.36 -31.17 5.78
C ILE A 194 15.03 -32.64 5.46
N LYS A 195 14.60 -33.43 6.47
CA LYS A 195 14.17 -34.83 6.23
C LYS A 195 12.97 -34.92 5.31
N ILE A 196 11.96 -34.07 5.50
CA ILE A 196 10.77 -34.01 4.64
C ILE A 196 11.15 -33.68 3.21
N ILE A 197 11.97 -32.64 3.03
CA ILE A 197 12.40 -32.22 1.68
C ILE A 197 13.24 -33.31 1.03
N ARG A 198 14.17 -33.96 1.76
CA ARG A 198 15.00 -35.03 1.24
C ARG A 198 14.16 -36.23 0.79
N SER A 199 13.14 -36.62 1.55
CA SER A 199 12.24 -37.69 1.14
C SER A 199 11.39 -37.35 -0.08
N ALA A 200 11.09 -36.06 -0.32
CA ALA A 200 10.35 -35.60 -1.47
C ALA A 200 11.20 -35.49 -2.76
N ILE A 201 12.51 -35.34 -2.64
CA ILE A 201 13.43 -35.23 -3.80
C ILE A 201 13.69 -36.59 -4.43
N GLU A 202 13.54 -37.68 -3.67
CA GLU A 202 13.80 -39.08 -4.12
C GLU A 202 15.25 -39.30 -4.65
N ASP A 203 16.22 -38.48 -4.20
CA ASP A 203 17.64 -38.55 -4.59
C ASP A 203 18.51 -38.58 -3.31
N ASP A 204 19.05 -39.76 -3.05
CA ASP A 204 19.91 -40.04 -1.89
C ASP A 204 21.29 -39.40 -1.95
N THR A 205 21.72 -38.92 -3.13
CA THR A 205 23.03 -38.28 -3.32
C THR A 205 23.07 -36.86 -2.74
N ILE A 206 21.92 -36.22 -2.55
CA ILE A 206 21.80 -34.88 -2.04
C ILE A 206 22.00 -34.85 -0.52
N LYS A 207 23.04 -34.14 -0.07
CA LYS A 207 23.39 -34.02 1.35
C LYS A 207 22.54 -32.96 2.06
N PRO A 208 22.22 -33.12 3.35
CA PRO A 208 21.44 -32.15 4.14
C PRO A 208 21.96 -30.71 4.04
N ILE A 209 23.28 -30.52 3.97
CA ILE A 209 23.89 -29.19 3.84
C ILE A 209 23.55 -28.51 2.51
N GLN A 210 23.41 -29.29 1.44
CA GLN A 210 23.03 -28.77 0.11
C GLN A 210 21.58 -28.33 0.12
N ILE A 211 20.67 -29.07 0.78
CA ILE A 211 19.27 -28.68 0.98
C ILE A 211 19.19 -27.38 1.78
N LYS A 212 19.95 -27.26 2.89
CA LYS A 212 20.00 -26.01 3.69
C LYS A 212 20.44 -24.82 2.83
N ARG A 213 21.46 -24.99 2.00
CA ARG A 213 21.95 -23.90 1.13
C ARG A 213 20.93 -23.53 0.05
N ALA A 214 20.33 -24.55 -0.57
CA ALA A 214 19.31 -24.35 -1.58
C ALA A 214 18.07 -23.61 -1.02
N LEU A 215 17.58 -23.99 0.16
CA LEU A 215 16.46 -23.30 0.82
C LEU A 215 16.76 -21.82 1.07
N LYS A 216 17.95 -21.51 1.59
CA LYS A 216 18.35 -20.11 1.80
C LYS A 216 18.41 -19.31 0.49
N GLN A 217 18.96 -19.92 -0.56
CA GLN A 217 19.04 -19.26 -1.86
C GLN A 217 17.66 -19.04 -2.49
N LEU A 218 16.81 -20.06 -2.48
CA LEU A 218 15.45 -19.96 -3.01
C LEU A 218 14.63 -18.94 -2.23
N TRP A 219 14.74 -18.96 -0.90
CA TRP A 219 14.02 -17.99 -0.06
C TRP A 219 14.53 -16.56 -0.26
N ALA A 220 15.83 -16.34 -0.35
CA ALA A 220 16.39 -15.03 -0.67
C ALA A 220 15.91 -14.50 -2.02
N GLN A 221 15.77 -15.38 -3.02
CA GLN A 221 15.17 -15.03 -4.32
C GLN A 221 13.67 -14.74 -4.22
N THR A 222 12.95 -15.44 -3.34
CA THR A 222 11.51 -15.26 -3.10
C THR A 222 11.23 -14.03 -2.21
N SER A 223 12.16 -13.68 -1.34
CA SER A 223 12.10 -12.46 -0.50
C SER A 223 12.24 -11.19 -1.34
N GLU A 224 12.75 -11.27 -2.55
CA GLU A 224 12.67 -10.22 -3.57
C GLU A 224 11.26 -10.12 -4.21
N ILE A 225 10.38 -11.12 -4.01
CA ILE A 225 8.94 -11.04 -4.31
C ILE A 225 8.27 -10.50 -3.04
N GLU A 226 8.47 -9.23 -2.76
CA GLU A 226 7.70 -8.55 -1.71
C GLU A 226 6.21 -8.61 -2.08
N ILE A 227 5.41 -9.21 -1.19
CA ILE A 227 3.99 -8.88 -1.09
C ILE A 227 3.92 -7.35 -1.02
N PRO A 228 3.03 -6.67 -1.75
CA PRO A 228 3.02 -5.22 -1.84
C PRO A 228 3.15 -4.61 -0.45
N SER A 229 4.22 -3.89 -0.20
CA SER A 229 4.49 -3.21 1.07
C SER A 229 3.60 -1.97 1.30
N THR A 230 2.43 -1.91 0.67
CA THR A 230 1.35 -1.06 1.15
C THR A 230 0.89 -1.45 2.55
N PHE A 231 1.42 -2.57 3.07
CA PHE A 231 1.04 -3.10 4.39
C PHE A 231 2.18 -3.20 5.43
N TYR A 232 3.44 -3.06 5.01
CA TYR A 232 4.57 -3.06 5.94
C TYR A 232 5.69 -2.15 5.41
N GLU A 233 5.66 -0.87 5.73
CA GLU A 233 6.92 -0.14 5.88
C GLU A 233 7.46 -0.46 7.26
N GLU A 234 8.64 -1.09 7.29
CA GLU A 234 9.41 -1.26 8.51
C GLU A 234 9.52 0.09 9.21
N THR A 235 9.06 0.14 10.46
CA THR A 235 9.40 1.21 11.40
C THR A 235 10.89 1.11 11.74
N ALA A 236 11.73 1.49 10.79
CA ALA A 236 13.10 1.83 11.10
C ALA A 236 13.07 3.22 11.75
N THR A 237 13.45 3.27 13.03
CA THR A 237 13.73 4.51 13.75
C THR A 237 14.47 5.51 12.85
N PRO A 238 13.96 6.73 12.67
CA PRO A 238 14.64 7.70 11.82
C PRO A 238 15.88 8.21 12.52
N LYS A 239 17.06 7.75 12.10
CA LYS A 239 18.26 8.58 12.23
C LYS A 239 18.07 9.78 11.30
N ARG A 240 17.87 10.93 11.92
CA ARG A 240 17.81 12.25 11.28
C ARG A 240 19.10 12.49 10.49
N THR A 241 19.03 12.28 9.19
CA THR A 241 19.99 12.82 8.22
C THR A 241 19.18 13.27 7.01
N GLU A 242 19.45 14.50 6.59
CA GLU A 242 18.87 15.13 5.42
C GLU A 242 18.88 14.17 4.23
N ALA A 243 17.70 13.66 3.85
CA ALA A 243 17.57 12.78 2.71
C ALA A 243 17.64 13.60 1.43
N ARG A 244 18.80 13.57 0.77
CA ARG A 244 18.87 13.77 -0.68
C ARG A 244 17.93 12.73 -1.32
N GLU A 245 16.97 13.18 -2.13
CA GLU A 245 16.16 12.29 -2.98
C GLU A 245 17.12 11.33 -3.71
N LYS A 246 16.99 10.02 -3.45
CA LYS A 246 17.69 9.02 -4.24
C LYS A 246 17.07 9.03 -5.63
N GLU A 247 17.71 9.66 -6.59
CA GLU A 247 17.37 9.49 -8.00
C GLU A 247 17.71 8.06 -8.41
N TYR A 248 16.68 7.27 -8.70
CA TYR A 248 16.85 5.97 -9.34
C TYR A 248 17.13 6.19 -10.82
N ASN A 249 18.09 5.43 -11.34
CA ASN A 249 18.57 5.59 -12.70
C ASN A 249 18.44 4.26 -13.47
N GLU A 250 18.83 4.31 -14.71
CA GLU A 250 18.89 3.18 -15.62
C GLU A 250 19.68 1.98 -15.06
N GLU A 251 20.86 2.25 -14.49
CA GLU A 251 21.73 1.22 -13.93
C GLU A 251 21.02 0.40 -12.83
N HIS A 252 20.22 1.07 -11.98
CA HIS A 252 19.45 0.43 -10.92
C HIS A 252 18.50 -0.65 -11.46
N HIS A 253 17.83 -0.40 -12.59
CA HIS A 253 16.85 -1.32 -13.17
C HIS A 253 17.46 -2.38 -14.08
N LEU A 254 18.60 -2.11 -14.71
CA LEU A 254 19.24 -3.01 -15.66
C LEU A 254 20.26 -3.94 -14.99
N LYS A 255 20.77 -3.59 -13.82
CA LYS A 255 21.79 -4.35 -13.11
C LYS A 255 21.37 -5.80 -12.86
N GLY A 256 22.16 -6.75 -13.35
CA GLY A 256 21.93 -8.17 -13.16
C GLY A 256 20.77 -8.76 -13.98
N LYS A 257 20.23 -8.03 -14.97
CA LYS A 257 19.23 -8.54 -15.90
C LYS A 257 19.91 -9.24 -17.09
N PRO A 258 19.30 -10.31 -17.64
CA PRO A 258 19.79 -10.95 -18.86
C PRO A 258 19.80 -9.97 -20.04
N GLN A 259 20.75 -10.12 -20.94
CA GLN A 259 20.91 -9.24 -22.12
C GLN A 259 19.64 -9.19 -22.97
N GLU A 260 18.98 -10.31 -23.16
CA GLU A 260 17.73 -10.41 -23.92
C GLU A 260 16.59 -9.57 -23.32
N VAL A 261 16.50 -9.52 -21.98
CA VAL A 261 15.50 -8.72 -21.27
C VAL A 261 15.84 -7.22 -21.37
N VAL A 262 17.12 -6.88 -21.33
CA VAL A 262 17.58 -5.50 -21.52
C VAL A 262 17.25 -5.00 -22.93
N GLU A 263 17.50 -5.81 -23.96
CA GLU A 263 17.18 -5.47 -25.35
C GLU A 263 15.66 -5.34 -25.56
N LEU A 264 14.88 -6.23 -24.95
CA LEU A 264 13.43 -6.17 -24.97
C LEU A 264 12.91 -4.89 -24.31
N PHE A 265 13.49 -4.50 -23.18
CA PHE A 265 13.18 -3.23 -22.50
C PHE A 265 13.48 -2.02 -23.38
N TRP A 266 14.65 -1.98 -24.02
CA TRP A 266 15.00 -0.86 -24.90
C TRP A 266 14.09 -0.77 -26.12
N THR A 267 13.63 -1.90 -26.64
CA THR A 267 12.67 -1.96 -27.74
C THR A 267 11.31 -1.36 -27.31
N LEU A 268 10.84 -1.70 -26.11
CA LEU A 268 9.62 -1.11 -25.52
C LEU A 268 9.81 0.37 -25.20
N ASP A 269 10.93 0.76 -24.59
CA ASP A 269 11.24 2.15 -24.26
C ASP A 269 11.22 3.06 -25.50
N LYS A 270 11.88 2.61 -26.55
CA LYS A 270 11.90 3.31 -27.83
C LYS A 270 10.47 3.50 -28.36
N PHE A 271 9.68 2.45 -28.38
CA PHE A 271 8.29 2.52 -28.84
C PHE A 271 7.45 3.49 -28.01
N CYS A 272 7.49 3.40 -26.68
CA CYS A 272 6.73 4.30 -25.82
C CYS A 272 7.11 5.78 -26.04
N ARG A 273 8.39 6.07 -26.22
CA ARG A 273 8.86 7.44 -26.45
C ARG A 273 8.58 7.96 -27.86
N GLU A 274 8.46 7.08 -28.84
CA GLU A 274 8.09 7.43 -30.23
C GLU A 274 6.59 7.72 -30.38
N LEU A 275 5.72 7.38 -29.41
CA LEU A 275 4.29 7.73 -29.45
C LEU A 275 4.07 9.25 -29.42
N ASP A 276 4.87 10.00 -28.70
CA ASP A 276 5.00 11.46 -28.78
C ASP A 276 6.40 11.87 -28.28
N PRO A 277 7.36 12.07 -29.20
CA PRO A 277 8.75 12.33 -28.83
C PRO A 277 8.97 13.62 -28.01
N THR A 278 8.02 14.55 -28.05
CA THR A 278 8.12 15.85 -27.38
C THR A 278 7.49 15.85 -25.99
N ALA A 279 6.43 15.10 -25.80
CA ALA A 279 5.60 15.12 -24.60
C ALA A 279 5.75 13.90 -23.70
N VAL A 280 6.12 12.73 -24.25
CA VAL A 280 6.32 11.52 -23.44
C VAL A 280 7.62 11.61 -22.65
N LYS A 281 7.50 11.47 -21.34
CA LYS A 281 8.62 11.45 -20.40
C LYS A 281 8.72 10.09 -19.72
N ARG A 282 9.97 9.62 -19.56
CA ARG A 282 10.33 8.44 -18.78
C ARG A 282 10.86 8.88 -17.41
N LYS A 283 10.41 8.24 -16.32
CA LYS A 283 10.97 8.42 -14.98
C LYS A 283 11.27 7.07 -14.35
N TYR A 284 12.47 6.91 -13.81
CA TYR A 284 12.88 5.76 -13.04
C TYR A 284 12.40 5.93 -11.59
N LEU A 285 11.66 4.94 -11.07
CA LEU A 285 11.24 4.87 -9.69
C LEU A 285 11.95 3.66 -9.02
N LYS A 286 11.87 3.53 -7.72
CA LYS A 286 12.58 2.45 -6.99
C LYS A 286 12.33 1.05 -7.58
N ARG A 287 11.13 0.75 -8.04
CA ARG A 287 10.69 -0.60 -8.46
C ARG A 287 10.31 -0.74 -9.92
N TYR A 288 9.92 0.34 -10.58
CA TYR A 288 9.48 0.32 -11.98
C TYR A 288 9.83 1.62 -12.70
N ILE A 289 9.67 1.59 -13.98
CA ILE A 289 9.90 2.73 -14.88
C ILE A 289 8.54 3.18 -15.37
N LYS A 290 8.19 4.46 -15.19
CA LYS A 290 6.92 5.00 -15.67
C LYS A 290 7.09 5.84 -16.92
N TYR A 291 6.09 5.79 -17.81
CA TYR A 291 5.95 6.63 -19.00
C TYR A 291 4.71 7.49 -18.84
N THR A 292 4.90 8.81 -19.00
CA THR A 292 3.84 9.81 -18.85
C THR A 292 3.73 10.66 -20.08
N HIS A 293 2.50 11.14 -20.37
CA HIS A 293 2.24 12.24 -21.27
C HIS A 293 1.66 13.40 -20.46
N GLY A 294 2.41 14.50 -20.32
CA GLY A 294 2.10 15.54 -19.34
C GLY A 294 2.10 14.99 -17.91
N LYS A 295 0.97 15.11 -17.20
CA LYS A 295 0.78 14.58 -15.84
C LYS A 295 0.23 13.15 -15.80
N ASN A 296 -0.23 12.61 -16.93
CA ASN A 296 -0.91 11.33 -16.98
C ASN A 296 0.07 10.18 -17.24
N ILE A 297 0.04 9.14 -16.40
CA ILE A 297 0.78 7.90 -16.61
C ILE A 297 -0.05 7.01 -17.55
N PHE A 298 0.56 6.43 -18.59
CA PHE A 298 -0.11 5.48 -19.47
C PHE A 298 0.53 4.09 -19.45
N CYS A 299 1.81 3.98 -19.07
CA CYS A 299 2.52 2.71 -19.05
C CYS A 299 3.55 2.68 -17.90
N CYS A 300 3.61 1.55 -17.21
CA CYS A 300 4.63 1.24 -16.22
C CYS A 300 5.31 -0.06 -16.58
N VAL A 301 6.63 -0.16 -16.38
CA VAL A 301 7.43 -1.32 -16.77
C VAL A 301 8.35 -1.75 -15.63
N HIS A 302 8.33 -3.04 -15.30
CA HIS A 302 9.26 -3.69 -14.40
C HIS A 302 10.04 -4.79 -15.12
N LEU A 303 11.37 -4.74 -15.04
CA LEU A 303 12.23 -5.75 -15.63
C LEU A 303 12.37 -6.95 -14.70
N GLN A 304 11.92 -8.11 -15.13
CA GLN A 304 12.12 -9.40 -14.45
C GLN A 304 13.33 -10.15 -15.04
N LYS A 305 13.68 -11.33 -14.53
CA LYS A 305 14.73 -12.17 -15.10
C LYS A 305 14.32 -12.84 -16.42
N SER A 306 13.03 -13.10 -16.60
CA SER A 306 12.48 -13.81 -17.76
C SER A 306 11.72 -12.91 -18.73
N GLY A 307 11.71 -11.57 -18.56
CA GLY A 307 11.00 -10.66 -19.42
C GLY A 307 10.57 -9.38 -18.73
N LEU A 308 9.57 -8.71 -19.28
CA LEU A 308 9.01 -7.47 -18.77
C LEU A 308 7.60 -7.70 -18.24
N ARG A 309 7.29 -7.08 -17.11
CA ARG A 309 5.95 -6.92 -16.63
C ARG A 309 5.52 -5.48 -16.88
N VAL A 310 4.44 -5.32 -17.62
CA VAL A 310 3.99 -4.01 -18.11
C VAL A 310 2.57 -3.79 -17.62
N TRP A 311 2.31 -2.66 -16.98
CA TRP A 311 0.98 -2.25 -16.55
C TRP A 311 0.52 -1.07 -17.40
N LEU A 312 -0.72 -1.16 -17.86
CA LEU A 312 -1.36 -0.18 -18.71
C LEU A 312 -2.56 0.44 -17.99
N LYS A 313 -2.71 1.74 -18.09
CA LYS A 313 -3.85 2.45 -17.54
C LYS A 313 -5.09 2.29 -18.44
N LEU A 314 -5.59 1.07 -18.44
CA LEU A 314 -6.80 0.62 -19.14
C LEU A 314 -7.70 -0.12 -18.16
N ASN A 315 -9.00 -0.19 -18.45
CA ASN A 315 -9.91 -1.12 -17.76
C ASN A 315 -9.88 -2.45 -18.51
N TYR A 316 -9.69 -3.54 -17.77
CA TYR A 316 -9.66 -4.88 -18.36
C TYR A 316 -11.02 -5.26 -18.99
N SER A 317 -12.13 -4.81 -18.40
CA SER A 317 -13.48 -5.01 -18.93
C SER A 317 -13.72 -4.43 -20.33
N ASP A 318 -12.88 -3.47 -20.77
CA ASP A 318 -13.01 -2.80 -22.06
C ASP A 318 -12.16 -3.48 -23.16
N LEU A 319 -11.58 -4.66 -22.83
CA LEU A 319 -10.81 -5.47 -23.76
C LEU A 319 -11.65 -6.62 -24.32
N GLU A 320 -11.81 -6.64 -25.63
CA GLU A 320 -12.44 -7.77 -26.34
C GLU A 320 -11.42 -8.91 -26.52
N ASN A 321 -11.73 -10.09 -26.00
CA ASN A 321 -10.91 -11.30 -26.14
C ASN A 321 -9.42 -11.08 -25.85
N PRO A 322 -9.02 -10.65 -24.62
CA PRO A 322 -7.63 -10.38 -24.32
C PRO A 322 -6.78 -11.65 -24.47
N PRO A 323 -5.59 -11.55 -25.08
CA PRO A 323 -4.68 -12.68 -25.23
C PRO A 323 -4.23 -13.24 -23.86
N GLU A 324 -3.75 -14.50 -23.82
CA GLU A 324 -3.31 -15.22 -22.61
C GLU A 324 -2.24 -14.49 -21.80
N TYR A 325 -1.38 -13.68 -22.44
CA TYR A 325 -0.35 -12.88 -21.76
C TYR A 325 -0.87 -11.57 -21.15
N VAL A 326 -2.16 -11.30 -21.27
CA VAL A 326 -2.86 -10.14 -20.69
C VAL A 326 -3.68 -10.60 -19.51
N ARG A 327 -3.47 -10.00 -18.35
CA ARG A 327 -4.13 -10.38 -17.12
C ARG A 327 -4.88 -9.21 -16.51
N ASP A 328 -6.07 -9.48 -15.95
CA ASP A 328 -6.78 -8.57 -15.07
C ASP A 328 -6.04 -8.49 -13.72
N VAL A 329 -5.72 -7.28 -13.30
CA VAL A 329 -5.11 -7.00 -12.00
C VAL A 329 -5.95 -6.03 -11.17
N SER A 330 -7.25 -5.90 -11.49
CA SER A 330 -8.18 -5.01 -10.78
C SER A 330 -8.26 -5.32 -9.28
N ASP A 331 -8.24 -6.61 -8.95
CA ASP A 331 -8.36 -7.11 -7.58
C ASP A 331 -7.00 -7.56 -6.98
N ILE A 332 -5.92 -7.31 -7.72
CA ILE A 332 -4.56 -7.74 -7.32
C ILE A 332 -3.70 -6.49 -7.11
N GLY A 333 -3.03 -6.41 -5.96
CA GLY A 333 -2.05 -5.35 -5.71
C GLY A 333 -0.88 -5.41 -6.72
N HIS A 334 -0.56 -4.31 -7.38
CA HIS A 334 0.55 -4.21 -8.34
C HIS A 334 1.19 -2.82 -8.29
N TRP A 335 2.44 -2.70 -8.80
CA TRP A 335 3.21 -1.46 -8.70
C TRP A 335 2.89 -0.43 -9.78
N GLY A 336 2.30 -0.86 -10.89
CA GLY A 336 1.93 -0.01 -12.00
C GLY A 336 0.60 0.70 -11.79
N VAL A 337 0.11 1.35 -12.84
CA VAL A 337 -1.20 2.00 -12.88
C VAL A 337 -2.12 1.25 -13.83
N GLY A 338 -3.43 1.26 -13.52
CA GLY A 338 -4.47 0.63 -14.34
C GLY A 338 -4.65 -0.85 -14.04
N ASN A 339 -5.64 -1.47 -14.68
CA ASN A 339 -6.13 -2.81 -14.36
C ASN A 339 -5.64 -3.89 -15.34
N VAL A 340 -4.78 -3.53 -16.30
CA VAL A 340 -4.27 -4.42 -17.33
C VAL A 340 -2.79 -4.67 -17.15
N GLU A 341 -2.41 -5.91 -16.89
CA GLU A 341 -1.02 -6.35 -16.80
C GLU A 341 -0.65 -7.22 -18.01
N LEU A 342 0.51 -6.95 -18.60
CA LEU A 342 1.07 -7.73 -19.70
C LEU A 342 2.35 -8.44 -19.23
N ALA A 343 2.46 -9.73 -19.54
CA ALA A 343 3.70 -10.50 -19.41
C ALA A 343 4.40 -10.57 -20.79
N ILE A 344 5.49 -9.83 -20.97
CA ILE A 344 6.22 -9.73 -22.24
C ILE A 344 7.58 -10.36 -22.06
N ASP A 345 7.80 -11.54 -22.65
CA ASP A 345 9.03 -12.34 -22.55
C ASP A 345 9.81 -12.47 -23.87
N SER A 346 9.26 -11.91 -24.96
CA SER A 346 9.86 -12.00 -26.29
C SER A 346 9.52 -10.80 -27.15
N ILE A 347 10.33 -10.54 -28.15
CA ILE A 347 10.07 -9.49 -29.17
C ILE A 347 8.74 -9.73 -29.88
N GLN A 348 8.41 -11.00 -30.20
CA GLN A 348 7.15 -11.33 -30.86
C GLN A 348 5.95 -10.96 -29.96
N ARG A 349 6.02 -11.27 -28.65
CA ARG A 349 4.96 -10.92 -27.71
C ARG A 349 4.84 -9.41 -27.52
N PHE A 350 5.96 -8.69 -27.52
CA PHE A 350 5.97 -7.24 -27.54
C PHE A 350 5.29 -6.66 -28.80
N GLN A 351 5.56 -7.20 -30.02
CA GLN A 351 4.90 -6.74 -31.23
C GLN A 351 3.38 -6.89 -31.13
N ASN A 352 2.91 -8.00 -30.59
CA ASN A 352 1.48 -8.24 -30.36
C ASN A 352 0.87 -7.30 -29.31
N ALA A 353 1.66 -6.85 -28.33
CA ALA A 353 1.24 -5.99 -27.23
C ALA A 353 1.21 -4.49 -27.62
N LYS A 354 1.85 -4.09 -28.71
CA LYS A 354 1.96 -2.66 -29.11
C LYS A 354 0.60 -1.95 -29.17
N GLY A 355 -0.41 -2.61 -29.73
CA GLY A 355 -1.75 -2.02 -29.88
C GLY A 355 -2.38 -1.65 -28.53
N LEU A 356 -2.17 -2.47 -27.50
CA LEU A 356 -2.66 -2.20 -26.13
C LEU A 356 -1.89 -1.04 -25.49
N ILE A 357 -0.58 -0.96 -25.67
CA ILE A 357 0.25 0.14 -25.17
C ILE A 357 -0.16 1.45 -25.83
N GLN A 358 -0.39 1.44 -27.14
CA GLN A 358 -0.86 2.59 -27.90
C GLN A 358 -2.27 3.01 -27.46
N LYS A 359 -3.20 2.07 -27.29
CA LYS A 359 -4.53 2.34 -26.75
C LYS A 359 -4.45 3.01 -25.38
N SER A 360 -3.62 2.52 -24.48
CA SER A 360 -3.40 3.13 -23.18
C SER A 360 -2.83 4.56 -23.28
N PHE A 361 -1.95 4.81 -24.24
CA PHE A 361 -1.44 6.16 -24.50
C PHE A 361 -2.55 7.10 -25.00
N GLU A 362 -3.34 6.66 -25.98
CA GLU A 362 -4.41 7.47 -26.60
C GLU A 362 -5.50 7.86 -25.60
N GLU A 363 -5.90 6.93 -24.72
CA GLU A 363 -6.89 7.18 -23.67
C GLU A 363 -6.37 8.10 -22.54
N ASN A 364 -5.05 8.16 -22.33
CA ASN A 364 -4.44 8.90 -21.22
C ASN A 364 -3.58 10.08 -21.65
N ARG A 365 -3.50 10.40 -22.92
CA ARG A 365 -2.78 11.62 -23.37
C ARG A 365 -3.49 12.86 -22.86
N SER A 366 -2.72 13.83 -22.36
CA SER A 366 -3.24 15.15 -22.01
C SER A 366 -3.70 15.87 -23.28
N LYS A 367 -4.89 16.41 -23.27
CA LYS A 367 -5.41 17.28 -24.34
C LYS A 367 -4.70 18.62 -24.28
#